data_460ef4b031f7de99a8bb17cce189c9d8
#
_entry.id   460ef4b031f7de99a8bb17cce189c9d8
#
_cell.length_a   1.000
_cell.length_b   1.000
_cell.length_c   1.000
_cell.angle_alpha   90.00
_cell.angle_beta   90.00
_cell.angle_gamma   90.00
#
_symmetry.space_group_name_H-M   'P 1'
#
loop_
_entity.id
_entity.type
_entity.pdbx_description
1 polymer ?
#
loop_
_entity_poly.entity_id
_entity_poly.type
_entity_poly.pdbx_seq_one_letter_code
_entity_poly.pdbx_strand_id
1 'polypeptide(L)'
;MDTIYFPILLFIACFAVGVGPWILLIWFGQSTKRRREERERKQIGEEQRQLAAELEVLKHDDPAAYFCRKLESNLNLYIYDDVLGDGYSCDPEVEAILRKGVLGVDFLLPNKDEISRVKEVYYLKNGDERERLYSERDFVKIYERDLYLLVLKSIQSIFDSDDEDKLKGILFNGNIQDYSPTTGQLERKVIMSVFVRKEQFEGIDLDHVDPKACFKSLKGVSAAKLSDITPVNPVLVLDKEDKRFIKNQDVSTNTGTNLASMDWQEFEQLVRQVLEMEFGKNGSEVKVTQASRDGGVDAVIFDPDPLRGGKIVVQAKRYTNTVPVSAIRDLYGTVINEGASSGILITTSDYGPDSYEFAKDKPIKLLNSGHLLALLQKNGIQGYIDIGEAKRAMREWD
;
A
#
# COMPACT_ATOMS: atom_id res chain seq x y z
N MET A 1 -18.80 36.17 -56.02
CA MET A 1 -18.27 35.12 -56.89
C MET A 1 -16.73 35.02 -56.85
N ASP A 2 -16.05 35.87 -56.12
CA ASP A 2 -14.57 36.03 -56.19
C ASP A 2 -13.74 35.23 -55.18
N THR A 3 -14.36 34.49 -54.25
CA THR A 3 -13.63 33.78 -53.20
C THR A 3 -13.25 32.33 -53.55
N ILE A 4 -13.74 31.78 -54.64
CA ILE A 4 -13.47 30.37 -55.04
C ILE A 4 -12.36 30.29 -56.11
N TYR A 5 -12.15 31.38 -56.89
CA TYR A 5 -11.17 31.39 -57.97
C TYR A 5 -9.70 31.58 -57.53
N PHE A 6 -9.46 32.22 -56.40
CA PHE A 6 -8.10 32.48 -55.90
C PHE A 6 -7.34 31.20 -55.49
N PRO A 7 -7.92 30.27 -54.77
CA PRO A 7 -7.24 29.01 -54.43
C PRO A 7 -7.02 28.10 -55.67
N ILE A 8 -7.90 28.15 -56.69
CA ILE A 8 -7.78 27.33 -57.90
C ILE A 8 -6.63 27.87 -58.76
N LEU A 9 -6.50 29.19 -58.92
CA LEU A 9 -5.39 29.83 -59.66
C LEU A 9 -4.03 29.60 -59.00
N LEU A 10 -3.95 29.64 -57.65
CA LEU A 10 -2.75 29.34 -56.90
C LEU A 10 -2.35 27.86 -57.06
N PHE A 11 -3.33 26.95 -57.12
CA PHE A 11 -3.15 25.55 -57.36
C PHE A 11 -2.56 25.24 -58.75
N ILE A 12 -3.07 25.91 -59.80
CA ILE A 12 -2.58 25.77 -61.16
C ILE A 12 -1.16 26.37 -61.32
N ALA A 13 -0.86 27.47 -60.65
CA ALA A 13 0.46 28.08 -60.64
C ALA A 13 1.52 27.21 -59.96
N CYS A 14 1.19 26.55 -58.85
CA CYS A 14 2.09 25.60 -58.15
C CYS A 14 2.37 24.34 -58.97
N PHE A 15 1.43 23.88 -59.78
CA PHE A 15 1.63 22.75 -60.70
C PHE A 15 2.59 23.08 -61.85
N ALA A 16 2.53 24.33 -62.36
CA ALA A 16 3.38 24.79 -63.42
C ALA A 16 4.87 24.95 -63.01
N VAL A 17 5.16 25.11 -61.75
CA VAL A 17 6.52 25.26 -61.18
C VAL A 17 7.10 23.92 -60.66
N GLY A 18 6.40 22.80 -60.85
CA GLY A 18 6.88 21.45 -60.45
C GLY A 18 6.80 21.15 -58.96
N VAL A 19 6.30 22.06 -58.11
CA VAL A 19 6.12 21.85 -56.66
C VAL A 19 4.71 21.37 -56.29
N GLY A 20 3.78 21.36 -57.27
CA GLY A 20 2.40 20.92 -57.06
C GLY A 20 2.22 19.53 -56.48
N PRO A 21 2.97 18.49 -56.92
CA PRO A 21 2.89 17.16 -56.37
C PRO A 21 3.29 17.11 -54.89
N TRP A 22 4.29 17.88 -54.46
CA TRP A 22 4.74 17.96 -53.07
C TRP A 22 3.74 18.65 -52.15
N ILE A 23 3.11 19.72 -52.65
CA ILE A 23 2.04 20.44 -51.92
C ILE A 23 0.83 19.51 -51.71
N LEU A 24 0.47 18.74 -52.74
CA LEU A 24 -0.61 17.73 -52.64
C LEU A 24 -0.26 16.65 -51.62
N LEU A 25 0.96 16.11 -51.63
CA LEU A 25 1.40 15.10 -50.67
C LEU A 25 1.35 15.64 -49.23
N ILE A 26 1.82 16.86 -49.01
CA ILE A 26 1.77 17.51 -47.68
C ILE A 26 0.32 17.76 -47.28
N TRP A 27 -0.53 18.24 -48.15
CA TRP A 27 -1.95 18.48 -47.91
C TRP A 27 -2.73 17.17 -47.61
N PHE A 28 -2.48 16.12 -48.41
CA PHE A 28 -3.02 14.78 -48.15
C PHE A 28 -2.52 14.22 -46.82
N GLY A 29 -1.23 14.35 -46.50
CA GLY A 29 -0.65 13.94 -45.23
C GLY A 29 -1.28 14.66 -44.04
N GLN A 30 -1.45 16.00 -44.14
CA GLN A 30 -2.11 16.78 -43.09
C GLN A 30 -3.61 16.47 -42.99
N SER A 31 -4.30 16.24 -44.10
CA SER A 31 -5.72 15.87 -44.13
C SER A 31 -5.95 14.47 -43.51
N THR A 32 -5.10 13.51 -43.81
CA THR A 32 -5.17 12.16 -43.22
C THR A 32 -4.85 12.19 -41.72
N LYS A 33 -3.85 12.97 -41.29
CA LYS A 33 -3.51 13.17 -39.88
C LYS A 33 -4.65 13.82 -39.12
N ARG A 34 -5.26 14.92 -39.65
CA ARG A 34 -6.45 15.52 -39.00
C ARG A 34 -7.63 14.55 -38.87
N ARG A 35 -7.92 13.77 -39.90
CA ARG A 35 -9.01 12.77 -39.87
C ARG A 35 -8.72 11.67 -38.87
N ARG A 36 -7.46 11.28 -38.67
CA ARG A 36 -7.06 10.32 -37.63
C ARG A 36 -7.24 10.93 -36.27
N GLU A 37 -6.75 12.14 -36.01
CA GLU A 37 -6.91 12.85 -34.73
C GLU A 37 -8.39 13.09 -34.39
N GLU A 38 -9.24 13.41 -35.37
CA GLU A 38 -10.69 13.55 -35.18
C GLU A 38 -11.37 12.22 -34.84
N ARG A 39 -10.93 11.09 -35.41
CA ARG A 39 -11.45 9.77 -35.08
C ARG A 39 -11.01 9.37 -33.67
N GLU A 40 -9.75 9.59 -33.34
CA GLU A 40 -9.21 9.31 -32.00
C GLU A 40 -9.94 10.15 -30.93
N ARG A 41 -10.16 11.44 -31.17
CA ARG A 41 -10.96 12.29 -30.26
C ARG A 41 -12.42 11.83 -30.11
N LYS A 42 -13.05 11.37 -31.19
CA LYS A 42 -14.41 10.82 -31.12
C LYS A 42 -14.44 9.53 -30.32
N GLN A 43 -13.48 8.65 -30.57
CA GLN A 43 -13.37 7.38 -29.87
C GLN A 43 -13.15 7.61 -28.37
N ILE A 44 -12.21 8.47 -27.99
CA ILE A 44 -11.97 8.87 -26.59
C ILE A 44 -13.26 9.44 -25.96
N GLY A 45 -13.97 10.30 -26.68
CA GLY A 45 -15.23 10.87 -26.20
C GLY A 45 -16.36 9.84 -26.03
N GLU A 46 -16.40 8.81 -26.86
CA GLU A 46 -17.34 7.70 -26.74
C GLU A 46 -16.97 6.78 -25.55
N GLU A 47 -15.70 6.45 -25.39
CA GLU A 47 -15.18 5.68 -24.25
C GLU A 47 -15.42 6.38 -22.92
N GLN A 48 -15.21 7.71 -22.85
CA GLN A 48 -15.50 8.50 -21.64
C GLN A 48 -17.00 8.52 -21.32
N ARG A 49 -17.88 8.59 -22.34
CA ARG A 49 -19.33 8.53 -22.11
C ARG A 49 -19.79 7.14 -21.65
N GLN A 50 -19.20 6.09 -22.20
CA GLN A 50 -19.49 4.73 -21.78
C GLN A 50 -19.06 4.49 -20.33
N LEU A 51 -17.85 4.92 -19.98
CA LEU A 51 -17.34 4.86 -18.60
C LEU A 51 -18.23 5.64 -17.63
N ALA A 52 -18.65 6.86 -18.00
CA ALA A 52 -19.54 7.65 -17.14
C ALA A 52 -20.89 6.97 -16.92
N ALA A 53 -21.47 6.35 -17.95
CA ALA A 53 -22.71 5.61 -17.82
C ALA A 53 -22.55 4.34 -16.98
N GLU A 54 -21.44 3.61 -17.14
CA GLU A 54 -21.10 2.45 -16.32
C GLU A 54 -20.96 2.84 -14.84
N LEU A 55 -20.23 3.92 -14.56
CA LEU A 55 -20.02 4.43 -13.19
C LEU A 55 -21.32 4.84 -12.50
N GLU A 56 -22.25 5.47 -13.21
CA GLU A 56 -23.58 5.81 -12.66
C GLU A 56 -24.38 4.58 -12.25
N VAL A 57 -24.33 3.51 -13.02
CA VAL A 57 -25.00 2.24 -12.68
C VAL A 57 -24.32 1.61 -11.47
N LEU A 58 -22.99 1.47 -11.50
CA LEU A 58 -22.21 0.86 -10.41
C LEU A 58 -22.37 1.61 -9.09
N LYS A 59 -22.49 2.93 -9.12
CA LYS A 59 -22.64 3.78 -7.93
C LYS A 59 -23.83 3.37 -7.06
N HIS A 60 -24.89 2.87 -7.66
CA HIS A 60 -26.12 2.41 -6.98
C HIS A 60 -26.14 0.91 -6.76
N ASP A 61 -25.75 0.11 -7.76
CA ASP A 61 -25.90 -1.34 -7.74
C ASP A 61 -24.75 -2.04 -7.01
N ASP A 62 -23.52 -1.59 -7.23
CA ASP A 62 -22.31 -2.11 -6.57
C ASP A 62 -21.31 -0.99 -6.26
N PRO A 63 -21.45 -0.31 -5.11
CA PRO A 63 -20.55 0.78 -4.73
C PRO A 63 -19.09 0.35 -4.61
N ALA A 64 -18.78 -0.90 -4.28
CA ALA A 64 -17.38 -1.36 -4.23
C ALA A 64 -16.77 -1.41 -5.64
N ALA A 65 -17.50 -1.98 -6.60
CA ALA A 65 -17.09 -1.98 -8.00
C ALA A 65 -17.00 -0.57 -8.58
N TYR A 66 -17.86 0.36 -8.16
CA TYR A 66 -17.75 1.78 -8.52
C TYR A 66 -16.39 2.37 -8.13
N PHE A 67 -15.96 2.20 -6.87
CA PHE A 67 -14.67 2.71 -6.40
C PHE A 67 -13.49 2.01 -7.09
N CYS A 68 -13.56 0.70 -7.34
CA CYS A 68 -12.56 -0.01 -8.14
C CYS A 68 -12.41 0.62 -9.51
N ARG A 69 -13.52 0.71 -10.26
CA ARG A 69 -13.52 1.20 -11.63
C ARG A 69 -13.08 2.65 -11.74
N LYS A 70 -13.45 3.46 -10.75
CA LYS A 70 -13.02 4.86 -10.66
C LYS A 70 -11.51 4.97 -10.39
N LEU A 71 -10.99 4.15 -9.46
CA LEU A 71 -9.54 4.10 -9.17
C LEU A 71 -8.75 3.62 -10.39
N GLU A 72 -9.16 2.54 -11.05
CA GLU A 72 -8.53 2.03 -12.29
C GLU A 72 -8.43 3.11 -13.36
N SER A 73 -9.51 3.84 -13.58
CA SER A 73 -9.54 4.95 -14.54
C SER A 73 -8.57 6.07 -14.14
N ASN A 74 -8.54 6.46 -12.86
CA ASN A 74 -7.65 7.52 -12.37
C ASN A 74 -6.17 7.09 -12.35
N LEU A 75 -5.87 5.82 -12.11
CA LEU A 75 -4.52 5.27 -12.21
C LEU A 75 -3.96 5.47 -13.61
N ASN A 76 -4.68 5.04 -14.63
CA ASN A 76 -4.24 5.14 -16.01
C ASN A 76 -4.22 6.58 -16.57
N LEU A 77 -5.10 7.45 -16.07
CA LEU A 77 -5.20 8.81 -16.58
C LEU A 77 -4.19 9.79 -15.95
N TYR A 78 -3.86 9.59 -14.67
CA TYR A 78 -3.10 10.60 -13.92
C TYR A 78 -2.04 10.02 -12.99
N ILE A 79 -2.39 8.97 -12.21
CA ILE A 79 -1.57 8.57 -11.06
C ILE A 79 -0.27 7.91 -11.52
N TYR A 80 -0.32 7.07 -12.54
CA TYR A 80 0.87 6.38 -13.04
C TYR A 80 1.88 7.35 -13.64
N ASP A 81 1.44 8.29 -14.47
CA ASP A 81 2.32 9.30 -15.05
C ASP A 81 2.94 10.20 -13.97
N ASP A 82 2.14 10.60 -12.95
CA ASP A 82 2.58 11.47 -11.87
C ASP A 82 3.58 10.78 -10.92
N VAL A 83 3.44 9.47 -10.69
CA VAL A 83 4.25 8.72 -9.71
C VAL A 83 5.38 7.93 -10.35
N LEU A 84 5.11 7.23 -11.46
CA LEU A 84 6.04 6.28 -12.08
C LEU A 84 6.73 6.84 -13.33
N GLY A 85 6.29 8.03 -13.78
CA GLY A 85 6.81 8.73 -14.94
C GLY A 85 6.09 8.40 -16.24
N ASP A 86 6.26 9.29 -17.21
CA ASP A 86 5.62 9.21 -18.53
C ASP A 86 5.91 7.86 -19.22
N GLY A 87 4.87 7.25 -19.72
CA GLY A 87 4.95 6.02 -20.52
C GLY A 87 4.84 4.72 -19.70
N TYR A 88 4.66 4.76 -18.38
CA TYR A 88 4.24 3.59 -17.63
C TYR A 88 2.76 3.31 -17.91
N SER A 89 2.47 2.11 -18.36
CA SER A 89 1.10 1.66 -18.60
C SER A 89 0.99 0.18 -18.25
N CYS A 90 0.07 -0.14 -17.37
CA CYS A 90 -0.36 -1.50 -17.11
C CYS A 90 -1.88 -1.51 -16.87
N ASP A 91 -2.48 -2.67 -17.02
CA ASP A 91 -3.87 -2.85 -16.59
C ASP A 91 -3.87 -3.00 -15.06
N PRO A 92 -4.44 -2.03 -14.31
CA PRO A 92 -4.44 -2.10 -12.86
C PRO A 92 -5.33 -3.25 -12.39
N GLU A 93 -4.80 -4.11 -11.53
CA GLU A 93 -5.60 -5.13 -10.85
C GLU A 93 -6.03 -4.61 -9.48
N VAL A 94 -7.31 -4.23 -9.37
CA VAL A 94 -7.92 -3.71 -8.15
C VAL A 94 -9.13 -4.56 -7.78
N GLU A 95 -9.15 -5.05 -6.56
CA GLU A 95 -10.32 -5.69 -5.98
C GLU A 95 -10.78 -4.87 -4.77
N ALA A 96 -12.08 -4.67 -4.60
CA ALA A 96 -12.60 -3.97 -3.45
C ALA A 96 -13.82 -4.63 -2.83
N ILE A 97 -13.99 -4.39 -1.53
CA ILE A 97 -15.15 -4.81 -0.74
C ILE A 97 -15.58 -3.63 0.12
N LEU A 98 -16.83 -3.21 0.00
CA LEU A 98 -17.40 -2.14 0.83
C LEU A 98 -18.23 -2.74 1.97
N ARG A 99 -17.89 -2.39 3.21
CA ARG A 99 -18.64 -2.80 4.39
C ARG A 99 -18.78 -1.68 5.40
N LYS A 100 -20.04 -1.30 5.71
CA LYS A 100 -20.41 -0.32 6.74
C LYS A 100 -19.61 1.00 6.66
N GLY A 101 -19.32 1.45 5.44
CA GLY A 101 -18.54 2.66 5.19
C GLY A 101 -17.01 2.45 5.20
N VAL A 102 -16.53 1.22 5.31
CA VAL A 102 -15.11 0.88 5.11
C VAL A 102 -14.94 0.19 3.79
N LEU A 103 -14.13 0.77 2.91
CA LEU A 103 -13.72 0.16 1.65
C LEU A 103 -12.40 -0.60 1.88
N GLY A 104 -12.42 -1.90 1.68
CA GLY A 104 -11.20 -2.71 1.58
C GLY A 104 -10.76 -2.78 0.14
N VAL A 105 -9.52 -2.47 -0.12
CA VAL A 105 -8.91 -2.45 -1.46
C VAL A 105 -7.69 -3.36 -1.46
N ASP A 106 -7.67 -4.33 -2.35
CA ASP A 106 -6.51 -5.15 -2.67
C ASP A 106 -5.98 -4.74 -4.04
N PHE A 107 -4.81 -4.13 -4.06
CA PHE A 107 -4.20 -3.53 -5.24
C PHE A 107 -2.88 -4.21 -5.59
N LEU A 108 -2.72 -4.59 -6.87
CA LEU A 108 -1.47 -5.13 -7.38
C LEU A 108 -0.52 -3.99 -7.71
N LEU A 109 0.56 -3.90 -6.95
CA LEU A 109 1.63 -2.92 -7.15
C LEU A 109 2.58 -3.40 -8.25
N PRO A 110 3.20 -2.47 -9.01
CA PRO A 110 4.17 -2.82 -10.03
C PRO A 110 5.44 -3.42 -9.44
N ASN A 111 5.99 -4.43 -10.09
CA ASN A 111 7.29 -4.98 -9.77
C ASN A 111 8.42 -4.02 -10.19
N LYS A 112 9.56 -4.15 -9.54
CA LYS A 112 10.75 -3.32 -9.83
C LYS A 112 11.17 -3.41 -11.30
N ASP A 113 11.00 -4.56 -11.93
CA ASP A 113 11.41 -4.79 -13.32
C ASP A 113 10.42 -4.21 -14.35
N GLU A 114 9.23 -3.81 -13.90
CA GLU A 114 8.21 -3.18 -14.73
C GLU A 114 8.38 -1.66 -14.85
N ILE A 115 9.19 -1.08 -13.95
CA ILE A 115 9.43 0.37 -13.92
C ILE A 115 10.71 0.73 -14.64
N SER A 116 10.67 1.81 -15.46
CA SER A 116 11.83 2.28 -16.21
C SER A 116 12.95 2.74 -15.30
N ARG A 117 14.17 2.30 -15.60
CA ARG A 117 15.41 2.75 -14.93
C ARG A 117 16.05 3.96 -15.60
N VAL A 118 15.42 4.53 -16.61
CA VAL A 118 15.96 5.67 -17.34
C VAL A 118 15.89 6.92 -16.48
N LYS A 119 17.06 7.52 -16.23
CA LYS A 119 17.18 8.78 -15.48
C LYS A 119 17.00 9.99 -16.38
N GLU A 120 17.62 9.96 -17.56
CA GLU A 120 17.58 11.02 -18.54
C GLU A 120 17.89 10.47 -19.93
N VAL A 121 17.27 11.07 -20.92
CA VAL A 121 17.57 10.84 -22.33
C VAL A 121 18.32 12.06 -22.86
N TYR A 122 19.45 11.84 -23.53
CA TYR A 122 20.23 12.91 -24.10
C TYR A 122 20.66 12.59 -25.55
N TYR A 123 20.80 13.63 -26.35
CA TYR A 123 21.17 13.49 -27.75
C TYR A 123 22.65 13.81 -27.95
N LEU A 124 23.34 12.95 -28.67
CA LEU A 124 24.72 13.17 -29.09
C LEU A 124 24.76 14.17 -30.26
N LYS A 125 25.94 14.74 -30.54
CA LYS A 125 26.13 15.71 -31.63
C LYS A 125 25.80 15.17 -33.02
N ASN A 126 25.83 13.86 -33.20
CA ASN A 126 25.45 13.16 -34.41
C ASN A 126 23.94 12.90 -34.54
N GLY A 127 23.14 13.30 -33.54
CA GLY A 127 21.69 13.07 -33.48
C GLY A 127 21.28 11.75 -32.85
N ASP A 128 22.22 10.89 -32.44
CA ASP A 128 21.90 9.64 -31.74
C ASP A 128 21.36 9.90 -30.34
N GLU A 129 20.32 9.16 -29.98
CA GLU A 129 19.73 9.18 -28.66
C GLU A 129 20.49 8.22 -27.72
N ARG A 130 20.74 8.65 -26.52
CA ARG A 130 21.37 7.87 -25.45
C ARG A 130 20.60 8.02 -24.15
N GLU A 131 20.49 6.93 -23.42
CA GLU A 131 19.88 6.85 -22.12
C GLU A 131 20.95 6.78 -21.02
N ARG A 132 20.71 7.51 -19.96
CA ARG A 132 21.44 7.37 -18.71
C ARG A 132 20.54 6.72 -17.69
N LEU A 133 21.00 5.61 -17.11
CA LEU A 133 20.25 4.84 -16.14
C LEU A 133 20.60 5.27 -14.70
N TYR A 134 19.63 5.12 -13.79
CA TYR A 134 19.91 5.20 -12.36
C TYR A 134 20.85 4.08 -11.92
N SER A 135 21.68 4.36 -10.90
CA SER A 135 22.39 3.27 -10.21
C SER A 135 21.39 2.35 -9.52
N GLU A 136 21.73 1.06 -9.35
CA GLU A 136 20.84 0.11 -8.65
C GLU A 136 20.38 0.63 -7.28
N ARG A 137 21.32 1.21 -6.52
CA ARG A 137 21.05 1.75 -5.20
C ARG A 137 20.07 2.93 -5.23
N ASP A 138 20.19 3.83 -6.20
CA ASP A 138 19.32 4.99 -6.30
C ASP A 138 17.96 4.59 -6.86
N PHE A 139 17.94 3.67 -7.81
CA PHE A 139 16.70 3.14 -8.37
C PHE A 139 15.84 2.44 -7.30
N VAL A 140 16.44 1.60 -6.44
CA VAL A 140 15.72 0.97 -5.33
C VAL A 140 15.08 2.01 -4.40
N LYS A 141 15.77 3.11 -4.10
CA LYS A 141 15.20 4.17 -3.25
C LYS A 141 14.02 4.87 -3.93
N ILE A 142 14.13 5.14 -5.24
CA ILE A 142 13.07 5.75 -6.03
C ILE A 142 11.87 4.82 -6.07
N TYR A 143 12.08 3.56 -6.43
CA TYR A 143 11.06 2.52 -6.46
C TYR A 143 10.29 2.42 -5.13
N GLU A 144 11.00 2.32 -4.00
CA GLU A 144 10.35 2.25 -2.68
C GLU A 144 9.54 3.52 -2.37
N ARG A 145 10.08 4.70 -2.68
CA ARG A 145 9.36 5.96 -2.51
C ARG A 145 8.08 5.99 -3.35
N ASP A 146 8.19 5.59 -4.60
CA ASP A 146 7.10 5.64 -5.57
C ASP A 146 5.98 4.66 -5.22
N LEU A 147 6.29 3.48 -4.68
CA LEU A 147 5.28 2.57 -4.14
C LEU A 147 4.48 3.18 -2.97
N TYR A 148 5.15 3.87 -2.03
CA TYR A 148 4.44 4.58 -0.97
C TYR A 148 3.56 5.69 -1.52
N LEU A 149 4.08 6.47 -2.46
CA LEU A 149 3.34 7.57 -3.08
C LEU A 149 2.14 7.05 -3.89
N LEU A 150 2.31 5.97 -4.63
CA LEU A 150 1.25 5.32 -5.40
C LEU A 150 0.08 4.90 -4.49
N VAL A 151 0.38 4.26 -3.35
CA VAL A 151 -0.66 3.89 -2.37
C VAL A 151 -1.36 5.12 -1.80
N LEU A 152 -0.62 6.16 -1.43
CA LEU A 152 -1.22 7.37 -0.87
C LEU A 152 -2.08 8.13 -1.88
N LYS A 153 -1.61 8.27 -3.12
CA LYS A 153 -2.37 8.90 -4.23
C LYS A 153 -3.62 8.08 -4.59
N SER A 154 -3.53 6.75 -4.53
CA SER A 154 -4.70 5.87 -4.72
C SER A 154 -5.75 6.07 -3.62
N ILE A 155 -5.34 6.16 -2.36
CA ILE A 155 -6.24 6.46 -1.23
C ILE A 155 -6.88 7.83 -1.41
N GLN A 156 -6.11 8.85 -1.78
CA GLN A 156 -6.61 10.20 -2.08
C GLN A 156 -7.68 10.15 -3.17
N SER A 157 -7.36 9.51 -4.29
CA SER A 157 -8.27 9.38 -5.43
C SER A 157 -9.60 8.70 -5.07
N ILE A 158 -9.57 7.71 -4.18
CA ILE A 158 -10.79 7.05 -3.70
C ILE A 158 -11.62 8.01 -2.83
N PHE A 159 -11.01 8.73 -1.87
CA PHE A 159 -11.73 9.70 -1.05
C PHE A 159 -12.29 10.86 -1.89
N ASP A 160 -11.52 11.35 -2.87
CA ASP A 160 -11.96 12.40 -3.80
C ASP A 160 -13.11 11.95 -4.70
N SER A 161 -13.28 10.64 -4.89
CA SER A 161 -14.37 10.06 -5.68
C SER A 161 -15.64 9.79 -4.85
N ASP A 162 -15.59 10.04 -3.53
CA ASP A 162 -16.71 9.81 -2.62
C ASP A 162 -17.61 11.05 -2.48
N ASP A 163 -18.33 11.39 -3.55
CA ASP A 163 -19.21 12.56 -3.62
C ASP A 163 -20.37 12.51 -2.62
N GLU A 164 -20.76 11.30 -2.17
CA GLU A 164 -21.92 11.08 -1.30
C GLU A 164 -21.54 10.87 0.17
N ASP A 165 -20.27 11.04 0.52
CA ASP A 165 -19.72 10.86 1.87
C ASP A 165 -20.09 9.50 2.51
N LYS A 166 -20.03 8.46 1.70
CA LYS A 166 -20.33 7.08 2.12
C LYS A 166 -19.16 6.40 2.82
N LEU A 167 -17.93 6.85 2.55
CA LEU A 167 -16.73 6.25 3.08
C LEU A 167 -16.31 6.89 4.41
N LYS A 168 -16.20 6.04 5.44
CA LYS A 168 -15.63 6.39 6.75
C LYS A 168 -14.14 6.07 6.83
N GLY A 169 -13.68 5.15 5.98
CA GLY A 169 -12.27 4.75 5.95
C GLY A 169 -11.97 3.78 4.83
N ILE A 170 -10.70 3.65 4.56
CA ILE A 170 -10.14 2.76 3.53
C ILE A 170 -9.13 1.83 4.19
N LEU A 171 -9.29 0.53 4.00
CA LEU A 171 -8.25 -0.47 4.22
C LEU A 171 -7.59 -0.74 2.88
N PHE A 172 -6.33 -0.39 2.73
CA PHE A 172 -5.58 -0.56 1.49
C PHE A 172 -4.47 -1.58 1.67
N ASN A 173 -4.47 -2.63 0.86
CA ASN A 173 -3.45 -3.65 0.81
C ASN A 173 -2.73 -3.57 -0.54
N GLY A 174 -1.44 -3.26 -0.50
CA GLY A 174 -0.56 -3.30 -1.66
C GLY A 174 0.07 -4.69 -1.78
N ASN A 175 -0.24 -5.36 -2.88
CA ASN A 175 0.23 -6.71 -3.19
C ASN A 175 1.30 -6.65 -4.27
N ILE A 176 2.20 -7.64 -4.29
CA ILE A 176 3.12 -7.92 -5.40
C ILE A 176 2.97 -9.38 -5.81
N GLN A 177 3.09 -9.64 -7.09
CA GLN A 177 3.22 -11.00 -7.62
C GLN A 177 4.69 -11.35 -7.77
N ASP A 178 5.09 -12.49 -7.21
CA ASP A 178 6.45 -13.00 -7.29
C ASP A 178 6.46 -14.52 -7.31
N TYR A 179 7.48 -15.11 -7.93
CA TYR A 179 7.62 -16.55 -7.95
C TYR A 179 8.08 -17.07 -6.59
N SER A 180 7.37 -18.05 -6.07
CA SER A 180 7.77 -18.77 -4.87
C SER A 180 9.08 -19.52 -5.12
N PRO A 181 10.15 -19.28 -4.36
CA PRO A 181 11.41 -19.98 -4.55
C PRO A 181 11.32 -21.48 -4.22
N THR A 182 10.28 -21.89 -3.51
CA THR A 182 10.05 -23.28 -3.10
C THR A 182 9.20 -24.06 -4.09
N THR A 183 8.18 -23.43 -4.67
CA THR A 183 7.20 -24.09 -5.55
C THR A 183 7.36 -23.72 -7.01
N GLY A 184 8.03 -22.61 -7.32
CA GLY A 184 8.12 -22.05 -8.67
C GLY A 184 6.78 -21.50 -9.19
N GLN A 185 5.76 -21.44 -8.34
CA GLN A 185 4.46 -20.89 -8.70
C GLN A 185 4.41 -19.39 -8.41
N LEU A 186 3.62 -18.68 -9.20
CA LEU A 186 3.35 -17.25 -8.99
C LEU A 186 2.46 -17.08 -7.75
N GLU A 187 2.96 -16.37 -6.76
CA GLU A 187 2.26 -16.10 -5.50
C GLU A 187 2.01 -14.59 -5.35
N ARG A 188 0.82 -14.22 -4.89
CA ARG A 188 0.48 -12.84 -4.52
C ARG A 188 0.82 -12.62 -3.06
N LYS A 189 1.65 -11.61 -2.76
CA LYS A 189 2.15 -11.30 -1.41
C LYS A 189 1.77 -9.88 -1.04
N VAL A 190 1.13 -9.68 0.11
CA VAL A 190 0.91 -8.35 0.67
C VAL A 190 2.23 -7.82 1.20
N ILE A 191 2.71 -6.69 0.68
CA ILE A 191 3.95 -6.03 1.14
C ILE A 191 3.70 -4.72 1.87
N MET A 192 2.50 -4.17 1.73
CA MET A 192 2.05 -2.95 2.39
C MET A 192 0.57 -3.09 2.79
N SER A 193 0.22 -2.57 3.96
CA SER A 193 -1.17 -2.49 4.40
C SER A 193 -1.37 -1.26 5.28
N VAL A 194 -2.45 -0.53 5.07
CA VAL A 194 -2.80 0.63 5.88
C VAL A 194 -4.32 0.74 6.01
N PHE A 195 -4.77 1.10 7.20
CA PHE A 195 -6.15 1.50 7.42
C PHE A 195 -6.18 3.00 7.73
N VAL A 196 -6.92 3.76 6.92
CA VAL A 196 -6.99 5.21 7.02
C VAL A 196 -8.44 5.63 7.15
N ARG A 197 -8.74 6.48 8.12
CA ARG A 197 -10.04 7.16 8.21
C ARG A 197 -10.02 8.45 7.40
N LYS A 198 -11.17 8.86 6.89
CA LYS A 198 -11.29 10.05 6.06
C LYS A 198 -10.74 11.28 6.79
N GLU A 199 -11.12 11.49 8.06
CA GLU A 199 -10.68 12.63 8.87
C GLU A 199 -9.16 12.65 9.15
N GLN A 200 -8.50 11.48 9.12
CA GLN A 200 -7.05 11.38 9.30
C GLN A 200 -6.28 11.73 8.03
N PHE A 201 -6.93 11.60 6.87
CA PHE A 201 -6.32 11.86 5.58
C PHE A 201 -6.59 13.29 5.08
N GLU A 202 -7.71 13.87 5.51
CA GLU A 202 -8.05 15.26 5.21
C GLU A 202 -6.94 16.21 5.68
N GLY A 203 -6.51 17.10 4.78
CA GLY A 203 -5.45 18.07 5.04
C GLY A 203 -4.02 17.58 4.83
N ILE A 204 -3.81 16.34 4.41
CA ILE A 204 -2.50 15.87 3.99
C ILE A 204 -2.22 16.36 2.58
N ASP A 205 -1.16 17.14 2.42
CA ASP A 205 -0.64 17.58 1.12
C ASP A 205 0.45 16.61 0.66
N LEU A 206 0.10 15.72 -0.27
CA LEU A 206 0.99 14.66 -0.74
C LEU A 206 2.19 15.19 -1.55
N ASP A 207 2.12 16.41 -2.08
CA ASP A 207 3.21 17.00 -2.85
C ASP A 207 4.34 17.53 -1.95
N HIS A 208 4.04 17.74 -0.65
CA HIS A 208 4.99 18.31 0.31
C HIS A 208 5.38 17.36 1.46
N VAL A 209 5.02 16.08 1.41
CA VAL A 209 5.38 15.10 2.43
C VAL A 209 6.41 14.09 1.94
N ASP A 210 7.18 13.50 2.86
CA ASP A 210 7.90 12.26 2.57
C ASP A 210 6.89 11.09 2.56
N PRO A 211 6.71 10.38 1.43
CA PRO A 211 5.65 9.36 1.31
C PRO A 211 5.77 8.23 2.33
N LYS A 212 7.00 7.78 2.63
CA LYS A 212 7.25 6.72 3.62
C LYS A 212 6.92 7.21 5.03
N ALA A 213 7.32 8.42 5.39
CA ALA A 213 7.01 9.01 6.70
C ALA A 213 5.50 9.23 6.85
N CYS A 214 4.83 9.73 5.81
CA CYS A 214 3.38 9.90 5.77
C CYS A 214 2.66 8.56 5.97
N PHE A 215 3.01 7.53 5.20
CA PHE A 215 2.44 6.19 5.33
C PHE A 215 2.60 5.62 6.75
N LYS A 216 3.78 5.80 7.36
CA LYS A 216 4.04 5.37 8.74
C LYS A 216 3.26 6.20 9.77
N SER A 217 3.07 7.50 9.56
CA SER A 217 2.26 8.36 10.44
C SER A 217 0.79 7.91 10.45
N LEU A 218 0.29 7.40 9.33
CA LEU A 218 -1.02 6.78 9.20
C LEU A 218 -1.08 5.35 9.78
N LYS A 219 -0.01 4.91 10.47
CA LYS A 219 0.12 3.58 11.08
C LYS A 219 0.13 2.44 10.06
N GLY A 220 0.58 2.73 8.85
CA GLY A 220 0.76 1.74 7.81
C GLY A 220 1.86 0.72 8.16
N VAL A 221 1.57 -0.54 7.82
CA VAL A 221 2.48 -1.67 7.95
C VAL A 221 3.10 -1.95 6.59
N SER A 222 4.41 -2.06 6.54
CA SER A 222 5.14 -2.41 5.32
C SER A 222 6.37 -3.24 5.64
N ALA A 223 6.87 -4.00 4.68
CA ALA A 223 8.17 -4.63 4.79
C ALA A 223 9.27 -3.59 5.12
N ALA A 224 10.33 -4.02 5.75
CA ALA A 224 11.47 -3.14 6.09
C ALA A 224 12.11 -2.54 4.83
N LYS A 225 12.17 -3.36 3.77
CA LYS A 225 12.50 -2.95 2.41
C LYS A 225 11.45 -3.53 1.47
N LEU A 226 10.78 -2.68 0.71
CA LEU A 226 9.75 -3.11 -0.25
C LEU A 226 10.38 -3.88 -1.42
N SER A 227 11.58 -3.50 -1.81
CA SER A 227 12.35 -4.17 -2.87
C SER A 227 12.69 -5.65 -2.60
N ASP A 228 12.65 -6.06 -1.33
CA ASP A 228 12.94 -7.45 -0.94
C ASP A 228 11.69 -8.34 -0.98
N ILE A 229 10.54 -7.80 -1.35
CA ILE A 229 9.23 -8.49 -1.54
C ILE A 229 8.87 -9.39 -0.32
N THR A 230 9.13 -8.87 0.88
CA THR A 230 8.85 -9.61 2.10
C THR A 230 7.38 -9.42 2.48
N PRO A 231 6.60 -10.52 2.64
CA PRO A 231 5.18 -10.41 2.97
C PRO A 231 4.98 -9.83 4.36
N VAL A 232 3.94 -9.03 4.52
CA VAL A 232 3.46 -8.53 5.80
C VAL A 232 2.03 -9.02 6.05
N ASN A 233 1.65 -9.15 7.32
CA ASN A 233 0.25 -9.39 7.64
C ASN A 233 -0.54 -8.09 7.43
N PRO A 234 -1.69 -8.13 6.75
CA PRO A 234 -2.58 -6.97 6.64
C PRO A 234 -2.95 -6.39 8.01
N VAL A 235 -3.09 -5.07 8.09
CA VAL A 235 -3.51 -4.36 9.31
C VAL A 235 -4.87 -4.86 9.80
N LEU A 236 -5.77 -5.16 8.85
CA LEU A 236 -7.08 -5.73 9.09
C LEU A 236 -7.37 -6.76 7.99
N VAL A 237 -8.24 -7.73 8.27
CA VAL A 237 -8.76 -8.67 7.28
C VAL A 237 -10.24 -8.40 7.13
N LEU A 238 -10.68 -7.99 5.93
CA LEU A 238 -12.09 -7.87 5.58
C LEU A 238 -12.53 -9.21 4.96
N ASP A 239 -13.02 -10.12 5.81
CA ASP A 239 -13.61 -11.35 5.33
C ASP A 239 -15.07 -11.11 4.92
N LYS A 240 -15.51 -11.74 3.80
CA LYS A 240 -16.90 -11.66 3.32
C LYS A 240 -17.92 -12.14 4.36
N GLU A 241 -17.49 -12.95 5.34
CA GLU A 241 -18.37 -13.56 6.36
C GLU A 241 -18.13 -13.02 7.80
N ASP A 242 -17.11 -12.19 8.05
CA ASP A 242 -16.75 -11.77 9.40
C ASP A 242 -17.67 -10.66 9.93
N LYS A 243 -18.51 -11.03 10.91
CA LYS A 243 -19.44 -10.12 11.60
C LYS A 243 -18.77 -9.19 12.64
N ARG A 244 -17.45 -9.32 12.87
CA ARG A 244 -16.72 -8.65 13.96
C ARG A 244 -16.34 -7.19 13.67
N PHE A 245 -16.49 -6.72 12.43
CA PHE A 245 -16.24 -5.33 12.09
C PHE A 245 -17.42 -4.45 12.47
N ILE A 246 -17.17 -3.58 13.41
CA ILE A 246 -17.81 -2.32 13.79
C ILE A 246 -18.16 -2.24 15.28
N LYS A 247 -17.31 -1.57 16.00
CA LYS A 247 -17.75 -0.54 16.96
C LYS A 247 -16.93 0.72 16.70
N ASN A 248 -17.63 1.78 16.35
CA ASN A 248 -17.08 3.13 16.29
C ASN A 248 -16.42 3.44 17.63
N GLN A 249 -15.14 3.80 17.61
CA GLN A 249 -14.58 4.64 18.67
C GLN A 249 -13.73 5.72 18.00
N ASP A 250 -14.08 6.96 18.35
CA ASP A 250 -13.39 8.17 17.95
C ASP A 250 -11.90 8.06 18.30
N VAL A 251 -11.04 8.24 17.29
CA VAL A 251 -9.61 8.32 17.50
C VAL A 251 -9.25 9.77 17.67
N SER A 252 -9.09 10.20 18.90
CA SER A 252 -8.47 11.48 19.19
C SER A 252 -6.97 11.43 18.93
N THR A 253 -6.50 12.51 18.33
CA THR A 253 -5.12 12.92 18.06
C THR A 253 -4.09 12.55 19.14
N ASN A 254 -2.87 12.25 18.71
CA ASN A 254 -1.54 12.19 19.36
C ASN A 254 -1.39 12.62 20.84
N THR A 255 -2.23 12.14 21.72
CA THR A 255 -2.11 12.32 23.15
C THR A 255 -2.01 10.95 23.79
N GLY A 256 -0.82 10.39 23.82
CA GLY A 256 -0.54 9.08 24.42
C GLY A 256 0.94 8.95 24.75
N THR A 257 1.29 7.87 25.41
CA THR A 257 2.68 7.53 25.75
C THR A 257 3.38 6.97 24.53
N ASN A 258 4.64 7.36 24.30
CA ASN A 258 5.49 6.74 23.28
C ASN A 258 5.91 5.33 23.72
N LEU A 259 5.34 4.32 23.09
CA LEU A 259 5.57 2.90 23.46
C LEU A 259 7.02 2.46 23.27
N ALA A 260 7.77 3.10 22.36
CA ALA A 260 9.17 2.77 22.13
C ALA A 260 10.12 3.31 23.23
N SER A 261 9.67 4.28 24.02
CA SER A 261 10.40 4.81 25.19
C SER A 261 9.82 4.40 26.54
N MET A 262 8.69 3.70 26.54
CA MET A 262 8.05 3.17 27.75
C MET A 262 8.98 2.20 28.49
N ASP A 263 8.84 2.08 29.80
CA ASP A 263 9.52 1.03 30.57
C ASP A 263 9.18 -0.36 30.00
N TRP A 264 10.12 -1.30 30.04
CA TRP A 264 9.93 -2.61 29.42
C TRP A 264 8.86 -3.45 30.15
N GLN A 265 8.73 -3.33 31.48
CA GLN A 265 7.70 -4.01 32.26
C GLN A 265 6.31 -3.43 32.00
N GLU A 266 6.24 -2.09 31.92
CA GLU A 266 5.00 -1.40 31.55
C GLU A 266 4.55 -1.75 30.12
N PHE A 267 5.50 -1.90 29.21
CA PHE A 267 5.21 -2.33 27.83
C PHE A 267 4.65 -3.76 27.78
N GLU A 268 5.28 -4.70 28.49
CA GLU A 268 4.78 -6.07 28.60
C GLU A 268 3.38 -6.13 29.24
N GLN A 269 3.14 -5.33 30.27
CA GLN A 269 1.84 -5.22 30.93
C GLN A 269 0.77 -4.65 29.99
N LEU A 270 1.10 -3.61 29.22
CA LEU A 270 0.21 -3.03 28.20
C LEU A 270 -0.16 -4.06 27.15
N VAL A 271 0.82 -4.80 26.62
CA VAL A 271 0.58 -5.85 25.62
C VAL A 271 -0.36 -6.93 26.20
N ARG A 272 -0.15 -7.36 27.44
CA ARG A 272 -1.03 -8.32 28.11
C ARG A 272 -2.47 -7.81 28.22
N GLN A 273 -2.66 -6.58 28.68
CA GLN A 273 -3.97 -5.96 28.80
C GLN A 273 -4.70 -5.92 27.45
N VAL A 274 -4.00 -5.57 26.38
CA VAL A 274 -4.58 -5.55 25.04
C VAL A 274 -4.97 -6.95 24.56
N LEU A 275 -4.15 -7.96 24.84
CA LEU A 275 -4.44 -9.34 24.50
C LEU A 275 -5.64 -9.89 25.30
N GLU A 276 -5.78 -9.54 26.59
CA GLU A 276 -6.95 -9.86 27.40
C GLU A 276 -8.23 -9.26 26.80
N MET A 277 -8.17 -8.00 26.37
CA MET A 277 -9.30 -7.33 25.70
C MET A 277 -9.65 -7.97 24.36
N GLU A 278 -8.65 -8.43 23.60
CA GLU A 278 -8.83 -9.01 22.27
C GLU A 278 -9.36 -10.43 22.32
N PHE A 279 -8.72 -11.28 23.12
CA PHE A 279 -9.02 -12.71 23.20
C PHE A 279 -10.12 -13.05 24.20
N GLY A 280 -10.27 -12.28 25.27
CA GLY A 280 -11.31 -12.48 26.28
C GLY A 280 -12.74 -12.38 25.72
N LYS A 281 -12.94 -11.62 24.64
CA LYS A 281 -14.23 -11.51 23.94
C LYS A 281 -14.72 -12.85 23.34
N ASN A 282 -13.81 -13.78 23.09
CA ASN A 282 -14.09 -15.06 22.44
C ASN A 282 -14.08 -16.23 23.45
N GLY A 283 -14.05 -15.94 24.75
CA GLY A 283 -14.00 -16.97 25.80
C GLY A 283 -12.61 -17.58 26.02
N SER A 284 -11.58 -17.02 25.40
CA SER A 284 -10.19 -17.43 25.64
C SER A 284 -9.71 -16.90 26.99
N GLU A 285 -8.94 -17.72 27.70
CA GLU A 285 -8.31 -17.35 28.98
C GLU A 285 -6.87 -16.86 28.70
N VAL A 286 -6.56 -15.64 29.11
CA VAL A 286 -5.20 -15.10 29.04
C VAL A 286 -4.57 -15.22 30.42
N LYS A 287 -3.52 -16.05 30.57
CA LYS A 287 -2.76 -16.19 31.78
C LYS A 287 -1.44 -15.43 31.72
N VAL A 288 -1.17 -14.67 32.73
CA VAL A 288 0.09 -13.97 32.94
C VAL A 288 1.12 -14.96 33.49
N THR A 289 2.29 -15.03 32.86
CA THR A 289 3.43 -15.76 33.44
C THR A 289 4.22 -14.83 34.38
N GLN A 290 4.75 -15.36 35.45
CA GLN A 290 5.60 -14.59 36.37
C GLN A 290 6.95 -14.31 35.71
N ALA A 291 7.31 -13.04 35.64
CA ALA A 291 8.35 -12.41 34.82
C ALA A 291 9.81 -12.85 34.97
N SER A 292 10.16 -13.98 35.55
CA SER A 292 11.56 -14.20 35.88
C SER A 292 12.18 -15.58 35.64
N ARG A 293 11.43 -16.59 35.14
CA ARG A 293 12.01 -17.94 34.96
C ARG A 293 11.63 -18.70 33.68
N ASP A 294 10.75 -18.20 32.86
CA ASP A 294 10.10 -19.02 31.82
C ASP A 294 10.47 -18.63 30.37
N GLY A 295 11.76 -18.44 30.11
CA GLY A 295 12.23 -18.28 28.71
C GLY A 295 11.72 -17.00 27.97
N GLY A 296 11.29 -15.98 28.74
CA GLY A 296 10.81 -14.69 28.15
C GLY A 296 9.38 -14.73 27.64
N VAL A 297 8.53 -15.65 28.12
CA VAL A 297 7.09 -15.67 27.83
C VAL A 297 6.40 -14.61 28.70
N ASP A 298 5.71 -13.66 28.05
CA ASP A 298 5.05 -12.54 28.73
C ASP A 298 3.56 -12.82 28.97
N ALA A 299 2.94 -13.64 28.12
CA ALA A 299 1.58 -14.12 28.28
C ALA A 299 1.37 -15.48 27.62
N VAL A 300 0.44 -16.24 28.19
CA VAL A 300 -0.08 -17.49 27.60
C VAL A 300 -1.57 -17.34 27.41
N ILE A 301 -2.04 -17.60 26.19
CA ILE A 301 -3.45 -17.59 25.84
C ILE A 301 -3.92 -19.04 25.67
N PHE A 302 -5.02 -19.37 26.29
CA PHE A 302 -5.73 -20.64 26.07
C PHE A 302 -7.00 -20.36 25.29
N ASP A 303 -6.98 -20.74 24.02
CA ASP A 303 -8.14 -20.61 23.12
C ASP A 303 -8.93 -21.94 23.21
N PRO A 304 -10.21 -21.90 23.65
CA PRO A 304 -11.03 -23.10 23.85
C PRO A 304 -11.59 -23.67 22.55
N ASP A 305 -11.35 -23.05 21.40
CA ASP A 305 -11.83 -23.55 20.10
C ASP A 305 -11.25 -24.96 19.83
N PRO A 306 -12.09 -26.00 19.67
CA PRO A 306 -11.60 -27.38 19.54
C PRO A 306 -10.89 -27.68 18.24
N LEU A 307 -11.02 -26.83 17.22
CA LEU A 307 -10.42 -27.03 15.88
C LEU A 307 -9.22 -26.10 15.63
N ARG A 308 -9.25 -24.89 16.17
CA ARG A 308 -8.26 -23.85 15.88
C ARG A 308 -7.57 -23.33 17.13
N GLY A 309 -8.09 -23.68 18.29
CA GLY A 309 -7.61 -23.23 19.58
C GLY A 309 -6.35 -23.97 20.05
N GLY A 310 -6.06 -23.80 21.32
CA GLY A 310 -4.92 -24.39 21.99
C GLY A 310 -4.13 -23.38 22.78
N LYS A 311 -2.93 -23.78 23.21
CA LYS A 311 -2.01 -22.91 23.93
C LYS A 311 -1.24 -22.03 22.98
N ILE A 312 -1.30 -20.70 23.15
CA ILE A 312 -0.54 -19.71 22.37
C ILE A 312 0.40 -19.00 23.33
N VAL A 313 1.69 -18.97 23.03
CA VAL A 313 2.68 -18.21 23.80
C VAL A 313 2.93 -16.87 23.16
N VAL A 314 3.03 -15.81 23.97
CA VAL A 314 3.25 -14.45 23.49
C VAL A 314 4.50 -13.88 24.12
N GLN A 315 5.32 -13.24 23.30
CA GLN A 315 6.47 -12.43 23.73
C GLN A 315 6.30 -11.00 23.21
N ALA A 316 6.53 -10.03 24.10
CA ALA A 316 6.55 -8.61 23.81
C ALA A 316 8.00 -8.10 23.86
N LYS A 317 8.49 -7.49 22.80
CA LYS A 317 9.86 -7.01 22.72
C LYS A 317 9.91 -5.54 22.29
N ARG A 318 10.31 -4.67 23.21
CA ARG A 318 10.52 -3.25 22.92
C ARG A 318 11.89 -3.06 22.24
N TYR A 319 11.86 -2.90 20.92
CA TYR A 319 13.05 -2.64 20.12
C TYR A 319 12.96 -1.25 19.47
N THR A 320 14.11 -0.57 19.36
CA THR A 320 14.28 0.67 18.58
C THR A 320 15.03 0.44 17.27
N ASN A 321 15.49 -0.77 17.02
CA ASN A 321 16.09 -1.24 15.77
C ASN A 321 15.29 -2.43 15.25
N THR A 322 15.51 -2.84 13.99
CA THR A 322 14.92 -4.04 13.41
C THR A 322 15.16 -5.25 14.32
N VAL A 323 14.09 -6.00 14.56
CA VAL A 323 14.14 -7.19 15.41
C VAL A 323 15.04 -8.23 14.78
N PRO A 324 16.05 -8.73 15.51
CA PRO A 324 16.94 -9.77 14.99
C PRO A 324 16.21 -11.10 14.85
N VAL A 325 16.58 -11.90 13.86
CA VAL A 325 15.99 -13.24 13.63
C VAL A 325 16.20 -14.20 14.82
N SER A 326 17.22 -13.96 15.66
CA SER A 326 17.42 -14.72 16.89
C SER A 326 16.21 -14.67 17.83
N ALA A 327 15.56 -13.50 17.97
CA ALA A 327 14.36 -13.36 18.80
C ALA A 327 13.20 -14.27 18.32
N ILE A 328 13.06 -14.44 17.01
CA ILE A 328 12.04 -15.32 16.43
C ILE A 328 12.42 -16.80 16.65
N ARG A 329 13.71 -17.13 16.55
CA ARG A 329 14.21 -18.49 16.86
C ARG A 329 13.97 -18.85 18.32
N ASP A 330 14.22 -17.91 19.23
CA ASP A 330 14.01 -18.08 20.66
C ASP A 330 12.53 -18.34 20.96
N LEU A 331 11.62 -17.51 20.39
CA LEU A 331 10.17 -17.74 20.50
C LEU A 331 9.78 -19.12 19.95
N TYR A 332 10.31 -19.51 18.79
CA TYR A 332 10.01 -20.82 18.20
C TYR A 332 10.45 -21.97 19.13
N GLY A 333 11.65 -21.85 19.71
CA GLY A 333 12.12 -22.79 20.73
C GLY A 333 11.17 -22.88 21.95
N THR A 334 10.67 -21.72 22.39
CA THR A 334 9.68 -21.63 23.47
C THR A 334 8.36 -22.29 23.09
N VAL A 335 7.84 -22.07 21.88
CA VAL A 335 6.61 -22.73 21.37
C VAL A 335 6.72 -24.24 21.45
N ILE A 336 7.84 -24.80 21.04
CA ILE A 336 8.07 -26.24 21.07
C ILE A 336 8.20 -26.75 22.53
N ASN A 337 8.99 -26.07 23.37
CA ASN A 337 9.22 -26.46 24.75
C ASN A 337 7.94 -26.41 25.58
N GLU A 338 7.09 -25.41 25.34
CA GLU A 338 5.83 -25.22 26.04
C GLU A 338 4.67 -26.10 25.51
N GLY A 339 4.92 -26.88 24.44
CA GLY A 339 3.87 -27.63 23.75
C GLY A 339 2.74 -26.74 23.25
N ALA A 340 3.07 -25.51 22.86
CA ALA A 340 2.09 -24.54 22.38
C ALA A 340 1.73 -24.78 20.90
N SER A 341 0.48 -24.49 20.54
CA SER A 341 0.00 -24.59 19.16
C SER A 341 0.56 -23.48 18.27
N SER A 342 0.87 -22.30 18.85
CA SER A 342 1.49 -21.19 18.13
C SER A 342 2.18 -20.19 19.06
N GLY A 343 3.02 -19.30 18.46
CA GLY A 343 3.68 -18.20 19.15
C GLY A 343 3.38 -16.86 18.48
N ILE A 344 3.30 -15.80 19.27
CA ILE A 344 3.12 -14.42 18.79
C ILE A 344 4.29 -13.59 19.33
N LEU A 345 5.04 -12.96 18.43
CA LEU A 345 6.04 -11.95 18.80
C LEU A 345 5.49 -10.56 18.47
N ILE A 346 5.42 -9.70 19.48
CA ILE A 346 4.92 -8.33 19.36
C ILE A 346 6.07 -7.35 19.63
N THR A 347 6.24 -6.34 18.78
CA THR A 347 7.33 -5.37 18.94
C THR A 347 6.92 -3.93 18.62
N THR A 348 7.66 -2.97 19.18
CA THR A 348 7.59 -1.55 18.85
C THR A 348 8.36 -1.19 17.58
N SER A 349 9.00 -2.15 16.93
CA SER A 349 9.85 -1.96 15.74
C SER A 349 9.33 -2.79 14.56
N ASP A 350 10.16 -2.95 13.54
CA ASP A 350 9.88 -3.77 12.36
C ASP A 350 10.75 -5.03 12.34
N TYR A 351 10.33 -6.02 11.55
CA TYR A 351 11.06 -7.25 11.28
C TYR A 351 11.80 -7.15 9.96
N GLY A 352 12.98 -7.75 9.89
CA GLY A 352 13.73 -7.88 8.63
C GLY A 352 13.26 -9.07 7.78
N PRO A 353 13.72 -9.17 6.51
CA PRO A 353 13.40 -10.27 5.61
C PRO A 353 13.72 -11.65 6.20
N ASP A 354 14.88 -11.81 6.83
CA ASP A 354 15.31 -13.06 7.48
C ASP A 354 14.34 -13.53 8.58
N SER A 355 13.70 -12.57 9.25
CA SER A 355 12.72 -12.83 10.30
C SER A 355 11.44 -13.44 9.73
N TYR A 356 10.94 -12.88 8.64
CA TYR A 356 9.76 -13.37 7.95
C TYR A 356 10.04 -14.71 7.26
N GLU A 357 11.19 -14.87 6.62
CA GLU A 357 11.58 -16.13 5.99
C GLU A 357 11.70 -17.24 7.05
N PHE A 358 12.27 -16.95 8.21
CA PHE A 358 12.34 -17.92 9.29
C PHE A 358 10.97 -18.29 9.85
N ALA A 359 10.06 -17.32 9.98
CA ALA A 359 8.70 -17.54 10.51
C ALA A 359 7.78 -18.26 9.51
N LYS A 360 8.11 -18.24 8.22
CA LYS A 360 7.38 -18.93 7.15
C LYS A 360 7.30 -20.43 7.49
N ASP A 361 6.14 -21.03 7.27
CA ASP A 361 5.84 -22.44 7.53
C ASP A 361 6.00 -22.87 9.02
N LYS A 362 6.08 -21.92 9.94
CA LYS A 362 6.11 -22.16 11.38
C LYS A 362 4.88 -21.56 12.05
N PRO A 363 4.43 -22.11 13.17
CA PRO A 363 3.30 -21.58 13.92
C PRO A 363 3.67 -20.29 14.66
N ILE A 364 4.27 -19.32 13.97
CA ILE A 364 4.75 -18.05 14.54
C ILE A 364 4.06 -16.89 13.82
N LYS A 365 3.50 -15.97 14.60
CA LYS A 365 2.92 -14.71 14.11
C LYS A 365 3.81 -13.55 14.54
N LEU A 366 4.16 -12.68 13.61
CA LEU A 366 4.98 -11.49 13.83
C LEU A 366 4.11 -10.23 13.78
N LEU A 367 3.95 -9.55 14.91
CA LEU A 367 3.22 -8.30 15.02
C LEU A 367 4.22 -7.16 15.21
N ASN A 368 4.41 -6.34 14.18
CA ASN A 368 5.28 -5.17 14.23
C ASN A 368 4.60 -3.96 14.87
N SER A 369 5.28 -2.83 14.87
CA SER A 369 4.82 -1.54 15.42
C SER A 369 3.43 -1.14 14.90
N GLY A 370 3.19 -1.29 13.60
CA GLY A 370 1.91 -0.96 12.98
C GLY A 370 0.78 -1.87 13.45
N HIS A 371 1.01 -3.19 13.53
CA HIS A 371 0.04 -4.15 14.07
C HIS A 371 -0.28 -3.86 15.54
N LEU A 372 0.74 -3.54 16.35
CA LEU A 372 0.55 -3.18 17.75
C LEU A 372 -0.33 -1.94 17.90
N LEU A 373 -0.05 -0.88 17.13
CA LEU A 373 -0.85 0.35 17.17
C LEU A 373 -2.29 0.10 16.71
N ALA A 374 -2.51 -0.70 15.67
CA ALA A 374 -3.84 -1.08 15.22
C ALA A 374 -4.60 -1.87 16.30
N LEU A 375 -3.92 -2.79 16.99
CA LEU A 375 -4.49 -3.58 18.08
C LEU A 375 -4.87 -2.72 19.28
N LEU A 376 -4.02 -1.76 19.67
CA LEU A 376 -4.30 -0.77 20.71
C LEU A 376 -5.51 0.07 20.37
N GLN A 377 -5.52 0.64 19.17
CA GLN A 377 -6.61 1.46 18.66
C GLN A 377 -7.96 0.73 18.64
N LYS A 378 -7.95 -0.53 18.17
CA LYS A 378 -9.14 -1.41 18.16
C LYS A 378 -9.74 -1.58 19.57
N ASN A 379 -8.89 -1.58 20.60
CA ASN A 379 -9.29 -1.75 22.00
C ASN A 379 -9.41 -0.41 22.78
N GLY A 380 -9.42 0.73 22.09
CA GLY A 380 -9.64 2.06 22.69
C GLY A 380 -8.45 2.58 23.49
N ILE A 381 -7.27 1.99 23.35
CA ILE A 381 -6.04 2.42 24.05
C ILE A 381 -5.26 3.38 23.16
N GLN A 382 -4.91 4.54 23.72
CA GLN A 382 -4.13 5.56 23.03
C GLN A 382 -2.63 5.31 23.24
N GLY A 383 -1.85 5.44 22.15
CA GLY A 383 -0.40 5.33 22.18
C GLY A 383 0.18 5.63 20.81
N TYR A 384 1.45 5.99 20.79
CA TYR A 384 2.20 6.18 19.54
C TYR A 384 3.58 5.55 19.63
N ILE A 385 4.24 5.41 18.51
CA ILE A 385 5.60 4.88 18.41
C ILE A 385 6.43 5.86 17.59
N ASP A 386 7.34 6.55 18.26
CA ASP A 386 8.39 7.36 17.64
C ASP A 386 9.77 6.83 18.08
N ILE A 387 10.40 6.12 17.16
CA ILE A 387 11.74 5.53 17.38
C ILE A 387 12.82 6.61 17.51
N GLY A 388 12.65 7.74 16.79
CA GLY A 388 13.61 8.86 16.88
C GLY A 388 13.60 9.51 18.25
N GLU A 389 12.41 9.77 18.79
CA GLU A 389 12.21 10.27 20.15
C GLU A 389 12.73 9.28 21.19
N ALA A 390 12.39 7.99 21.05
CA ALA A 390 12.86 6.96 21.96
C ALA A 390 14.39 6.85 22.01
N LYS A 391 15.06 6.94 20.85
CA LYS A 391 16.54 6.95 20.79
C LYS A 391 17.16 8.21 21.41
N ARG A 392 16.50 9.35 21.32
CA ARG A 392 16.97 10.59 22.00
C ARG A 392 16.84 10.46 23.49
N ALA A 393 15.69 10.04 23.98
CA ALA A 393 15.43 9.84 25.40
C ALA A 393 16.44 8.85 26.03
N MET A 394 16.77 7.74 25.34
CA MET A 394 17.77 6.76 25.84
C MET A 394 19.19 7.34 25.94
N ARG A 395 19.57 8.29 25.10
CA ARG A 395 20.91 8.93 25.14
C ARG A 395 21.06 9.96 26.26
N GLU A 396 19.97 10.47 26.78
CA GLU A 396 19.95 11.43 27.89
C GLU A 396 20.09 10.73 29.26
N TRP A 397 19.98 9.40 29.31
CA TRP A 397 20.10 8.59 30.53
C TRP A 397 21.43 7.84 30.62
N ASP A 398 22.26 7.83 29.55
CA ASP A 398 23.65 7.33 29.53
C ASP A 398 24.66 8.49 29.73
#